data_f5e25b793dbadb644a034859687f2e75
#
_entry.id   f5e25b793dbadb644a034859687f2e75
#
_cell.length_a   1.000
_cell.length_b   1.000
_cell.length_c   1.000
_cell.angle_alpha   90.00
_cell.angle_beta   90.00
_cell.angle_gamma   90.00
#
_symmetry.space_group_name_H-M   'P 1'
#
loop_
_entity.id
_entity.type
_entity.pdbx_description
1 polymer ?
#
loop_
_entity_poly.entity_id
_entity_poly.type
_entity_poly.pdbx_seq_one_letter_code
_entity_poly.pdbx_strand_id
1 'polypeptide(L)'
;MRFHISSHHTPDNCAVHRGDGPPRVHNWPERCKELGIEFVAGGNFNASHLNFMFVETDDVSKLTELMRPVIGYWDVEVTPVRAY
;
A
#
# COMPACT_ATOMS: atom_id res chain seq x y z
N MET A 1 10.31 -9.26 9.63
CA MET A 1 10.73 -9.32 8.22
C MET A 1 10.28 -8.08 7.48
N ARG A 2 11.12 -7.60 6.58
CA ARG A 2 10.82 -6.39 5.80
C ARG A 2 10.21 -6.75 4.45
N PHE A 3 9.25 -5.95 4.01
CA PHE A 3 8.61 -6.10 2.72
C PHE A 3 8.57 -4.78 1.97
N HIS A 4 8.76 -4.86 0.66
CA HIS A 4 8.49 -3.77 -0.25
C HIS A 4 7.13 -4.00 -0.87
N ILE A 5 6.25 -3.01 -0.75
CA ILE A 5 4.91 -3.06 -1.35
C ILE A 5 4.86 -2.00 -2.42
N SER A 6 4.65 -2.44 -3.66
CA SER A 6 4.45 -1.56 -4.80
C SER A 6 3.02 -1.68 -5.26
N SER A 7 2.33 -0.56 -5.41
CA SER A 7 0.93 -0.54 -5.81
C SER A 7 0.78 0.42 -6.99
N HIS A 8 0.05 -0.04 -7.99
CA HIS A 8 -0.20 0.74 -9.19
C HIS A 8 -1.68 0.66 -9.53
N HIS A 9 -2.26 1.78 -9.92
CA HIS A 9 -3.63 1.84 -10.40
C HIS A 9 -3.68 2.56 -11.75
N THR A 10 -4.74 2.29 -12.52
CA THR A 10 -4.94 2.92 -13.82
C THR A 10 -5.68 4.26 -13.65
N PRO A 11 -5.69 5.11 -14.68
CA PRO A 11 -6.51 6.32 -14.65
C PRO A 11 -7.99 6.04 -14.39
N ASP A 12 -8.49 4.90 -14.84
CA ASP A 12 -9.88 4.50 -14.63
C ASP A 12 -10.21 4.22 -13.17
N ASN A 13 -9.21 3.79 -12.40
CA ASN A 13 -9.36 3.45 -10.99
C ASN A 13 -8.84 4.55 -10.06
N CYS A 14 -8.42 5.67 -10.61
CA CYS A 14 -7.81 6.74 -9.83
C CYS A 14 -8.87 7.49 -9.03
N ALA A 15 -8.75 7.48 -7.71
CA ALA A 15 -9.68 8.15 -6.81
C ALA A 15 -9.55 9.68 -6.83
N VAL A 16 -8.50 10.21 -7.43
CA VAL A 16 -8.27 11.67 -7.47
C VAL A 16 -9.34 12.37 -8.31
N HIS A 17 -9.78 11.73 -9.39
CA HIS A 17 -10.75 12.30 -10.33
C HIS A 17 -12.12 11.63 -10.30
N ARG A 18 -12.29 10.59 -9.50
CA ARG A 18 -13.53 9.81 -9.44
C ARG A 18 -14.04 9.75 -8.02
N GLY A 19 -15.31 10.03 -7.85
CA GLY A 19 -15.96 9.91 -6.56
C GLY A 19 -16.37 8.48 -6.21
N ASP A 20 -16.33 7.56 -7.17
CA ASP A 20 -16.78 6.18 -7.04
C ASP A 20 -15.65 5.14 -7.09
N GLY A 21 -14.42 5.57 -6.91
CA GLY A 21 -13.26 4.68 -6.87
C GLY A 21 -13.17 3.90 -5.55
N PRO A 22 -12.11 3.11 -5.37
CA PRO A 22 -11.91 2.38 -4.13
C PRO A 22 -11.80 3.34 -2.94
N PRO A 23 -12.09 2.86 -1.72
CA PRO A 23 -11.90 3.67 -0.53
C PRO A 23 -10.49 4.23 -0.46
N ARG A 24 -10.40 5.52 -0.24
CA ARG A 24 -9.10 6.19 -0.20
C ARG A 24 -8.45 6.00 1.15
N VAL A 25 -7.22 5.51 1.15
CA VAL A 25 -6.41 5.47 2.36
C VAL A 25 -5.65 6.80 2.43
N HIS A 26 -5.98 7.62 3.41
CA HIS A 26 -5.42 8.95 3.55
C HIS A 26 -4.04 8.95 4.21
N ASN A 27 -3.77 7.95 5.02
CA ASN A 27 -2.55 7.92 5.82
C ASN A 27 -2.08 6.46 6.01
N TRP A 28 -1.21 6.01 5.14
CA TRP A 28 -0.66 4.66 5.21
C TRP A 28 0.16 4.39 6.48
N PRO A 29 1.01 5.32 6.96
CA PRO A 29 1.71 5.10 8.23
C PRO A 29 0.77 4.89 9.41
N GLU A 30 -0.31 5.66 9.50
CA GLU A 30 -1.30 5.52 10.56
C GLU A 30 -2.01 4.16 10.48
N ARG A 31 -2.38 3.75 9.27
CA ARG A 31 -3.02 2.45 9.07
C ARG A 31 -2.09 1.30 9.45
N CYS A 32 -0.79 1.39 9.12
CA CYS A 32 0.20 0.41 9.56
C CYS A 32 0.23 0.32 11.08
N LYS A 33 0.26 1.45 11.75
CA LYS A 33 0.30 1.51 13.21
C LYS A 33 -0.93 0.84 13.83
N GLU A 34 -2.12 1.09 13.29
CA GLU A 34 -3.35 0.48 13.75
C GLU A 34 -3.34 -1.05 13.62
N LEU A 35 -2.67 -1.57 12.62
CA LEU A 35 -2.55 -3.00 12.36
C LEU A 35 -1.36 -3.65 13.06
N GLY A 36 -0.55 -2.87 13.77
CA GLY A 36 0.64 -3.39 14.42
C GLY A 36 1.79 -3.68 13.45
N ILE A 37 1.83 -2.96 12.34
CA ILE A 37 2.89 -3.05 11.32
C ILE A 37 3.78 -1.82 11.47
N GLU A 38 5.11 -2.02 11.42
CA GLU A 38 6.04 -0.91 11.41
C GLU A 38 6.15 -0.33 10.00
N PHE A 39 5.82 0.95 9.85
CA PHE A 39 6.04 1.67 8.61
C PHE A 39 7.47 2.20 8.60
N VAL A 40 8.25 1.80 7.60
CA VAL A 40 9.66 2.18 7.52
C VAL A 40 9.83 3.42 6.64
N ALA A 41 9.31 3.38 5.44
CA ALA A 41 9.39 4.49 4.49
C ALA A 41 8.39 4.25 3.36
N GLY A 42 8.03 5.30 2.65
CA GLY A 42 7.18 5.18 1.49
C GLY A 42 6.67 6.50 0.99
N GLY A 43 5.95 6.45 -0.09
CA GLY A 43 5.36 7.61 -0.70
C GLY A 43 4.55 7.25 -1.92
N ASN A 44 4.03 8.27 -2.59
CA ASN A 44 3.31 8.09 -3.83
C ASN A 44 3.78 9.14 -4.85
N PHE A 45 3.53 8.82 -6.11
CA PHE A 45 3.70 9.75 -7.20
C PHE A 45 2.43 9.71 -8.04
N ASN A 46 1.56 10.69 -7.83
CA ASN A 46 0.22 10.69 -8.42
C ASN A 46 0.22 10.68 -9.95
N ALA A 47 1.18 11.37 -10.56
CA ALA A 47 1.28 11.42 -12.01
C ALA A 47 1.52 10.05 -12.65
N SER A 48 2.16 9.13 -11.92
CA SER A 48 2.42 7.76 -12.37
C SER A 48 1.42 6.75 -11.81
N HIS A 49 0.46 7.18 -11.01
CA HIS A 49 -0.49 6.30 -10.32
C HIS A 49 0.22 5.22 -9.49
N LEU A 50 1.34 5.59 -8.88
CA LEU A 50 2.21 4.68 -8.14
C LEU A 50 2.20 5.02 -6.65
N ASN A 51 2.11 3.97 -5.84
CA ASN A 51 2.28 4.05 -4.39
C ASN A 51 3.25 2.95 -3.97
N PHE A 52 4.19 3.26 -3.10
CA PHE A 52 5.15 2.27 -2.63
C PHE A 52 5.49 2.50 -1.16
N MET A 53 5.81 1.42 -0.48
CA MET A 53 6.24 1.52 0.91
C MET A 53 7.09 0.33 1.30
N PHE A 54 7.92 0.55 2.32
CA PHE A 54 8.64 -0.50 3.03
C PHE A 54 8.00 -0.63 4.41
N VAL A 55 7.64 -1.85 4.78
CA VAL A 55 7.03 -2.14 6.07
C VAL A 55 7.72 -3.33 6.72
N GLU A 56 7.58 -3.44 8.04
CA GLU A 56 8.16 -4.52 8.81
C GLU A 56 7.07 -5.23 9.60
N THR A 57 6.98 -6.54 9.44
CA THR A 57 6.07 -7.39 10.21
C THR A 57 6.54 -8.84 10.16
N ASP A 58 6.25 -9.60 11.21
CA ASP A 58 6.47 -11.04 11.22
C ASP A 58 5.19 -11.82 10.87
N ASP A 59 4.07 -11.12 10.70
CA ASP A 59 2.79 -11.72 10.37
C ASP A 59 2.35 -11.30 8.98
N VAL A 60 2.55 -12.20 8.01
CA VAL A 60 2.23 -11.96 6.60
C VAL A 60 0.74 -11.68 6.38
N SER A 61 -0.13 -12.24 7.22
CA SER A 61 -1.58 -12.02 7.09
C SER A 61 -1.95 -10.55 7.28
N LYS A 62 -1.17 -9.80 8.04
CA LYS A 62 -1.38 -8.36 8.23
C LYS A 62 -1.17 -7.56 6.95
N LEU A 63 -0.35 -8.06 6.03
CA LEU A 63 -0.12 -7.37 4.75
C LEU A 63 -1.38 -7.40 3.90
N THR A 64 -2.12 -8.49 3.92
CA THR A 64 -3.42 -8.58 3.25
C THR A 64 -4.40 -7.58 3.87
N GLU A 65 -4.45 -7.50 5.20
CA GLU A 65 -5.32 -6.54 5.88
C GLU A 65 -4.91 -5.09 5.56
N LEU A 66 -3.61 -4.82 5.51
CA LEU A 66 -3.11 -3.50 5.17
C LEU A 66 -3.62 -3.04 3.80
N MET A 67 -3.55 -3.93 2.80
CA MET A 67 -3.90 -3.60 1.42
C MET A 67 -5.37 -3.85 1.08
N ARG A 68 -6.16 -4.38 2.01
CA ARG A 68 -7.56 -4.74 1.76
C ARG A 68 -8.39 -3.63 1.10
N PRO A 69 -8.28 -2.35 1.48
CA PRO A 69 -9.08 -1.31 0.84
C PRO A 69 -8.85 -1.17 -0.67
N VAL A 70 -7.69 -1.59 -1.16
CA VAL A 70 -7.32 -1.42 -2.58
C VAL A 70 -7.20 -2.74 -3.34
N ILE A 71 -7.36 -3.86 -2.67
CA ILE A 71 -7.36 -5.18 -3.32
C ILE A 71 -8.53 -5.25 -4.31
N GLY A 72 -8.23 -5.69 -5.54
CA GLY A 72 -9.22 -5.76 -6.60
C GLY A 72 -9.35 -4.47 -7.41
N TYR A 73 -8.75 -3.38 -6.95
CA TYR A 73 -8.74 -2.09 -7.67
C TYR A 73 -7.33 -1.73 -8.16
N TRP A 74 -6.32 -1.99 -7.34
CA TRP A 74 -4.94 -1.70 -7.67
C TRP A 74 -4.19 -2.99 -7.93
N ASP A 75 -3.16 -2.92 -8.76
CA ASP A 75 -2.17 -3.97 -8.87
C ASP A 75 -1.21 -3.82 -7.70
N VAL A 76 -1.16 -4.82 -6.83
CA VAL A 76 -0.33 -4.80 -5.63
C VAL A 76 0.71 -5.90 -5.73
N GLU A 77 1.97 -5.53 -5.55
CA GLU A 77 3.08 -6.47 -5.54
C GLU A 77 3.81 -6.35 -4.21
N VAL A 78 3.99 -7.48 -3.53
CA VAL A 78 4.66 -7.55 -2.23
C VAL A 78 5.92 -8.38 -2.39
N THR A 79 7.06 -7.79 -2.06
CA THR A 79 8.35 -8.44 -2.21
C THR A 79 9.08 -8.48 -0.86
N PRO A 80 9.48 -9.66 -0.35
CA PRO A 80 10.33 -9.73 0.82
C PRO A 80 11.67 -9.05 0.53
N VAL A 81 12.16 -8.27 1.48
CA VAL A 81 13.40 -7.52 1.32
C VAL A 81 14.37 -7.93 2.42
N ARG A 82 15.58 -8.22 2.02
CA ARG A 82 16.67 -8.54 2.93
C ARG A 82 17.66 -7.39 2.94
N ALA A 83 18.03 -6.92 4.12
CA ALA A 83 19.10 -5.93 4.26
C ALA A 83 20.44 -6.53 3.80
N TYR A 84 21.28 -5.68 3.25
CA TYR A 84 22.63 -6.07 2.84
C TYR A 84 23.50 -6.49 4.03
#